data_6ff57d318d944aa0ad2cd86b6ca15f4e
#
_entry.id   6ff57d318d944aa0ad2cd86b6ca15f4e
#
_cell.length_a   1.000
_cell.length_b   1.000
_cell.length_c   1.000
_cell.angle_alpha   90.00
_cell.angle_beta   90.00
_cell.angle_gamma   90.00
#
_symmetry.space_group_name_H-M   'P 1'
#
loop_
_entity.id
_entity.type
_entity.pdbx_description
1 polymer ?
#
loop_
_entity_poly.entity_id
_entity_poly.type
_entity_poly.pdbx_seq_one_letter_code
_entity_poly.pdbx_strand_id
1 'polypeptide(L)'
;MATRTVGDHFATHSSPAGWSVSRPLDLGLTITATRKVPMKILITGGAGYIGSTVGSACEEAGHEVVVLDDLSAGRREFVRDRTFYEGDIADQDLLDRVFTENQIDAVVHCAAKIIVPESVDEPLTYYDNNVGKTVALLKSMERNGVHRILFSSSASIYATDEEFKVTEQSALDPGSPYATTKFMVEFILRDAAHSSDLKALSLRYF
;
A
#
# COMPACT_ATOMS: atom_id res chain seq x y z
N MET A 1 -25.37 41.04 -4.88
CA MET A 1 -25.37 39.66 -4.39
C MET A 1 -25.74 38.76 -5.57
N ALA A 2 -24.75 38.11 -6.19
CA ALA A 2 -24.96 37.23 -7.31
C ALA A 2 -24.11 35.98 -7.07
N THR A 3 -24.77 34.87 -6.75
CA THR A 3 -24.24 33.53 -6.63
C THR A 3 -23.89 33.01 -8.03
N ARG A 4 -22.63 32.74 -8.32
CA ARG A 4 -22.20 32.00 -9.51
C ARG A 4 -22.21 30.50 -9.20
N THR A 5 -23.09 29.78 -9.86
CA THR A 5 -23.05 28.32 -10.04
C THR A 5 -21.94 28.00 -11.03
N VAL A 6 -21.02 27.14 -10.66
CA VAL A 6 -20.03 26.55 -11.57
C VAL A 6 -20.69 25.33 -12.21
N GLY A 7 -20.99 25.45 -13.50
CA GLY A 7 -21.58 24.41 -14.31
C GLY A 7 -20.52 23.55 -15.01
N ASP A 8 -20.84 22.32 -15.10
CA ASP A 8 -20.31 21.17 -15.80
C ASP A 8 -19.57 21.43 -17.11
N HIS A 9 -18.34 20.89 -17.21
CA HIS A 9 -17.80 20.31 -18.45
C HIS A 9 -16.73 19.28 -18.09
N PHE A 10 -17.12 18.04 -17.94
CA PHE A 10 -16.17 16.92 -18.01
C PHE A 10 -16.46 16.11 -19.27
N ALA A 11 -15.55 16.24 -20.25
CA ALA A 11 -15.55 15.40 -21.44
C ALA A 11 -15.09 13.99 -21.06
N THR A 12 -15.87 13.00 -21.45
CA THR A 12 -15.54 11.58 -21.30
C THR A 12 -14.51 11.20 -22.34
N HIS A 13 -13.26 11.04 -21.97
CA HIS A 13 -12.27 10.33 -22.79
C HIS A 13 -12.18 8.89 -22.29
N SER A 14 -12.54 7.95 -23.16
CA SER A 14 -12.38 6.53 -22.95
C SER A 14 -10.91 6.15 -23.04
N SER A 15 -10.30 5.77 -21.94
CA SER A 15 -8.99 5.14 -21.88
C SER A 15 -9.07 3.68 -22.33
N PRO A 16 -8.10 3.16 -23.09
CA PRO A 16 -8.13 1.79 -23.60
C PRO A 16 -7.95 0.70 -22.53
N ALA A 17 -7.79 1.03 -21.26
CA ALA A 17 -7.51 0.10 -20.18
C ALA A 17 -8.69 -0.13 -19.20
N GLY A 18 -9.93 0.16 -19.58
CA GLY A 18 -11.11 -0.28 -18.83
C GLY A 18 -11.24 0.22 -17.38
N TRP A 19 -10.54 1.28 -16.97
CA TRP A 19 -10.71 1.90 -15.68
C TRP A 19 -11.89 2.88 -15.73
N SER A 20 -13.07 2.44 -15.29
CA SER A 20 -14.15 3.37 -15.01
C SER A 20 -13.97 3.91 -13.60
N VAL A 21 -13.54 5.14 -13.47
CA VAL A 21 -13.71 5.89 -12.22
C VAL A 21 -15.20 6.13 -12.10
N SER A 22 -15.88 5.34 -11.25
CA SER A 22 -17.26 5.60 -10.90
C SER A 22 -17.36 7.00 -10.30
N ARG A 23 -18.21 7.86 -10.87
CA ARG A 23 -18.56 9.17 -10.31
C ARG A 23 -18.88 9.02 -8.82
N PRO A 24 -18.45 9.94 -7.96
CA PRO A 24 -19.00 9.99 -6.62
C PRO A 24 -20.51 10.20 -6.74
N LEU A 25 -21.27 9.19 -6.35
CA LEU A 25 -22.69 9.35 -6.12
C LEU A 25 -22.82 10.32 -4.94
N ASP A 26 -23.37 11.50 -5.19
CA ASP A 26 -23.80 12.40 -4.13
C ASP A 26 -25.05 11.77 -3.49
N LEU A 27 -24.81 10.87 -2.56
CA LEU A 27 -25.85 10.10 -1.88
C LEU A 27 -26.48 10.85 -0.71
N GLY A 28 -26.13 12.13 -0.49
CA GLY A 28 -26.68 12.87 0.67
C GLY A 28 -26.44 12.16 2.00
N LEU A 29 -25.44 11.27 2.05
CA LEU A 29 -25.11 10.51 3.24
C LEU A 29 -24.45 11.46 4.25
N THR A 30 -25.23 11.88 5.22
CA THR A 30 -24.66 12.35 6.49
C THR A 30 -23.79 11.24 7.00
N ILE A 31 -22.47 11.43 6.97
CA ILE A 31 -21.51 10.50 7.59
C ILE A 31 -21.78 10.60 9.09
N THR A 32 -22.73 9.82 9.58
CA THR A 32 -22.78 9.51 11.00
C THR A 32 -21.43 8.88 11.33
N ALA A 33 -20.73 9.47 12.28
CA ALA A 33 -19.44 8.96 12.73
C ALA A 33 -19.60 7.47 13.07
N THR A 34 -19.24 6.61 12.14
CA THR A 34 -19.24 5.17 12.35
C THR A 34 -18.30 4.91 13.51
N ARG A 35 -18.83 4.29 14.57
CA ARG A 35 -18.04 3.87 15.71
C ARG A 35 -16.81 3.14 15.18
N LYS A 36 -15.64 3.75 15.31
CA LYS A 36 -14.39 3.12 14.85
C LYS A 36 -14.22 1.83 15.63
N VAL A 37 -14.31 0.71 14.94
CA VAL A 37 -13.99 -0.59 15.53
C VAL A 37 -12.47 -0.65 15.56
N PRO A 38 -11.85 -0.82 16.75
CA PRO A 38 -10.42 -1.04 16.83
C PRO A 38 -10.03 -2.24 15.95
N MET A 39 -8.97 -2.10 15.18
CA MET A 39 -8.40 -3.17 14.36
C MET A 39 -7.00 -3.48 14.87
N LYS A 40 -6.55 -4.70 14.64
CA LYS A 40 -5.15 -5.09 14.82
C LYS A 40 -4.48 -5.08 13.45
N ILE A 41 -3.50 -4.21 13.27
CA ILE A 41 -2.87 -3.92 11.99
C ILE A 41 -1.42 -4.41 11.99
N LEU A 42 -1.09 -5.29 11.07
CA LEU A 42 0.30 -5.64 10.79
C LEU A 42 0.91 -4.61 9.87
N ILE A 43 2.05 -4.03 10.26
CA ILE A 43 2.84 -3.13 9.41
C ILE A 43 4.14 -3.82 9.04
N THR A 44 4.27 -4.26 7.80
CA THR A 44 5.54 -4.76 7.28
C THR A 44 6.41 -3.58 6.86
N GLY A 45 7.70 -3.62 7.19
CA GLY A 45 8.57 -2.45 7.08
C GLY A 45 8.26 -1.37 8.13
N GLY A 46 7.71 -1.79 9.28
CA GLY A 46 7.25 -0.90 10.33
C GLY A 46 8.35 -0.24 11.16
N ALA A 47 9.60 -0.69 11.02
CA ALA A 47 10.78 -0.04 11.59
C ALA A 47 11.40 1.01 10.65
N GLY A 48 10.86 1.17 9.42
CA GLY A 48 11.22 2.22 8.49
C GLY A 48 10.50 3.55 8.80
N TYR A 49 10.90 4.62 8.08
CA TYR A 49 10.34 5.97 8.28
C TYR A 49 8.82 6.01 8.04
N ILE A 50 8.36 5.54 6.88
CA ILE A 50 6.92 5.56 6.53
C ILE A 50 6.15 4.62 7.47
N GLY A 51 6.60 3.37 7.60
CA GLY A 51 5.89 2.36 8.39
C GLY A 51 5.73 2.76 9.86
N SER A 52 6.76 3.32 10.49
CA SER A 52 6.70 3.76 11.89
C SER A 52 5.78 4.96 12.08
N THR A 53 5.75 5.89 11.12
CA THR A 53 4.86 7.06 11.13
C THR A 53 3.40 6.64 10.97
N VAL A 54 3.12 5.73 10.03
CA VAL A 54 1.78 5.15 9.86
C VAL A 54 1.36 4.39 11.12
N GLY A 55 2.29 3.65 11.75
CA GLY A 55 2.02 2.97 13.02
C GLY A 55 1.56 3.92 14.11
N SER A 56 2.23 5.07 14.27
CA SER A 56 1.83 6.09 15.25
C SER A 56 0.43 6.65 14.94
N ALA A 57 0.13 6.94 13.68
CA ALA A 57 -1.19 7.41 13.28
C ALA A 57 -2.29 6.36 13.51
N CYS A 58 -2.00 5.08 13.31
CA CYS A 58 -2.93 3.98 13.62
C CYS A 58 -3.22 3.90 15.11
N GLU A 59 -2.20 4.00 15.97
CA GLU A 59 -2.36 4.00 17.43
C GLU A 59 -3.17 5.21 17.93
N GLU A 60 -2.88 6.41 17.41
CA GLU A 60 -3.67 7.63 17.68
C GLU A 60 -5.13 7.48 17.23
N ALA A 61 -5.38 6.70 16.20
CA ALA A 61 -6.73 6.37 15.75
C ALA A 61 -7.43 5.29 16.58
N GLY A 62 -6.73 4.68 17.56
CA GLY A 62 -7.26 3.65 18.47
C GLY A 62 -7.13 2.22 17.93
N HIS A 63 -6.20 1.97 17.00
CA HIS A 63 -5.87 0.64 16.49
C HIS A 63 -4.68 0.04 17.24
N GLU A 64 -4.56 -1.28 17.28
CA GLU A 64 -3.37 -1.98 17.73
C GLU A 64 -2.41 -2.20 16.57
N VAL A 65 -1.11 -2.03 16.81
CA VAL A 65 -0.07 -2.17 15.78
C VAL A 65 0.88 -3.31 16.11
N VAL A 66 1.06 -4.19 15.14
CA VAL A 66 2.10 -5.23 15.13
C VAL A 66 3.09 -4.88 14.02
N VAL A 67 4.38 -4.98 14.28
CA VAL A 67 5.44 -4.65 13.33
C VAL A 67 6.19 -5.91 12.93
N LEU A 68 6.41 -6.08 11.62
CA LEU A 68 7.34 -7.05 11.04
C LEU A 68 8.36 -6.30 10.19
N ASP A 69 9.65 -6.48 10.49
CA ASP A 69 10.74 -5.80 9.80
C ASP A 69 12.05 -6.61 9.96
N ASP A 70 12.85 -6.71 8.91
CA ASP A 70 14.13 -7.41 8.95
C ASP A 70 15.31 -6.53 9.40
N LEU A 71 15.02 -5.26 9.70
CA LEU A 71 15.99 -4.23 10.09
C LEU A 71 17.10 -3.96 9.06
N SER A 72 16.96 -4.42 7.82
CA SER A 72 17.94 -4.19 6.75
C SER A 72 18.11 -2.69 6.42
N ALA A 73 17.05 -1.92 6.59
CA ALA A 73 17.04 -0.46 6.45
C ALA A 73 16.30 0.24 7.60
N GLY A 74 15.47 -0.50 8.32
CA GLY A 74 14.70 -0.04 9.47
C GLY A 74 15.58 0.16 10.72
N ARG A 75 15.03 0.86 11.71
CA ARG A 75 15.68 1.10 12.99
C ARG A 75 14.85 0.57 14.13
N ARG A 76 15.44 -0.24 15.00
CA ARG A 76 14.76 -0.84 16.16
C ARG A 76 14.08 0.20 17.04
N GLU A 77 14.66 1.39 17.16
CA GLU A 77 14.11 2.48 17.98
C GLU A 77 12.76 3.00 17.46
N PHE A 78 12.47 2.85 16.15
CA PHE A 78 11.21 3.28 15.56
C PHE A 78 10.06 2.33 15.86
N VAL A 79 10.34 1.11 16.29
CA VAL A 79 9.31 0.15 16.71
C VAL A 79 8.66 0.58 18.02
N ARG A 80 9.40 1.23 18.94
CA ARG A 80 8.93 1.63 20.26
C ARG A 80 8.43 0.43 21.08
N ASP A 81 7.26 0.56 21.70
CA ASP A 81 6.66 -0.46 22.58
C ASP A 81 5.69 -1.41 21.84
N ARG A 82 5.69 -1.36 20.48
CA ARG A 82 4.82 -2.20 19.64
C ARG A 82 5.25 -3.66 19.70
N THR A 83 4.29 -4.56 19.53
CA THR A 83 4.58 -5.96 19.26
C THR A 83 5.45 -6.05 18.00
N PHE A 84 6.61 -6.71 18.11
CA PHE A 84 7.62 -6.73 17.06
C PHE A 84 8.09 -8.13 16.74
N TYR A 85 8.13 -8.42 15.46
CA TYR A 85 8.73 -9.62 14.89
C TYR A 85 9.86 -9.19 13.97
N GLU A 86 11.07 -9.67 14.27
CA GLU A 86 12.23 -9.44 13.41
C GLU A 86 12.32 -10.57 12.40
N GLY A 87 12.32 -10.23 11.11
CA GLY A 87 12.49 -11.20 10.03
C GLY A 87 11.96 -10.76 8.69
N ASP A 88 12.15 -11.66 7.72
CA ASP A 88 11.80 -11.44 6.32
C ASP A 88 10.30 -11.73 6.05
N ILE A 89 9.67 -10.88 5.25
CA ILE A 89 8.26 -11.09 4.81
C ILE A 89 8.09 -12.29 3.85
N ALA A 90 9.16 -12.93 3.41
CA ALA A 90 9.12 -14.19 2.67
C ALA A 90 9.14 -15.43 3.57
N ASP A 91 9.50 -15.27 4.85
CA ASP A 91 9.49 -16.36 5.82
C ASP A 91 8.04 -16.75 6.17
N GLN A 92 7.60 -17.86 5.57
CA GLN A 92 6.20 -18.31 5.70
C GLN A 92 5.86 -18.77 7.11
N ASP A 93 6.79 -19.42 7.82
CA ASP A 93 6.57 -19.89 9.18
C ASP A 93 6.47 -18.71 10.14
N LEU A 94 7.29 -17.68 9.93
CA LEU A 94 7.22 -16.43 10.68
C LEU A 94 5.88 -15.70 10.42
N LEU A 95 5.48 -15.55 9.16
CA LEU A 95 4.22 -14.91 8.80
C LEU A 95 3.01 -15.64 9.40
N ASP A 96 2.97 -16.97 9.26
CA ASP A 96 1.86 -17.75 9.80
C ASP A 96 1.79 -17.64 11.34
N ARG A 97 2.94 -17.57 12.02
CA ARG A 97 3.01 -17.29 13.45
C ARG A 97 2.50 -15.88 13.78
N VAL A 98 2.92 -14.85 13.04
CA VAL A 98 2.46 -13.46 13.24
C VAL A 98 0.94 -13.37 13.11
N PHE A 99 0.37 -13.97 12.08
CA PHE A 99 -1.08 -13.93 11.84
C PHE A 99 -1.87 -14.70 12.91
N THR A 100 -1.41 -15.87 13.31
CA THR A 100 -2.12 -16.72 14.29
C THR A 100 -2.03 -16.18 15.70
N GLU A 101 -0.87 -15.67 16.13
CA GLU A 101 -0.67 -15.15 17.48
C GLU A 101 -1.42 -13.81 17.70
N ASN A 102 -1.62 -13.00 16.64
CA ASN A 102 -2.11 -11.64 16.78
C ASN A 102 -3.53 -11.41 16.26
N GLN A 103 -4.13 -12.34 15.53
CA GLN A 103 -5.47 -12.16 14.94
C GLN A 103 -5.55 -10.86 14.10
N ILE A 104 -4.68 -10.73 13.11
CA ILE A 104 -4.53 -9.53 12.28
C ILE A 104 -5.78 -9.28 11.43
N ASP A 105 -6.32 -8.05 11.47
CA ASP A 105 -7.48 -7.61 10.66
C ASP A 105 -7.09 -7.04 9.30
N ALA A 106 -5.90 -6.41 9.23
CA ALA A 106 -5.42 -5.74 8.02
C ALA A 106 -3.88 -5.65 8.01
N VAL A 107 -3.34 -5.54 6.81
CA VAL A 107 -1.90 -5.32 6.58
C VAL A 107 -1.67 -3.94 5.97
N VAL A 108 -0.68 -3.21 6.49
CA VAL A 108 -0.06 -2.05 5.83
C VAL A 108 1.31 -2.49 5.35
N HIS A 109 1.48 -2.60 4.03
CA HIS A 109 2.68 -3.13 3.42
C HIS A 109 3.61 -2.00 2.98
N CYS A 110 4.64 -1.73 3.80
CA CYS A 110 5.68 -0.72 3.54
C CYS A 110 7.05 -1.35 3.24
N ALA A 111 7.26 -2.64 3.54
CA ALA A 111 8.53 -3.31 3.32
C ALA A 111 8.90 -3.33 1.83
N ALA A 112 10.01 -2.72 1.48
CA ALA A 112 10.54 -2.69 0.12
C ALA A 112 11.98 -2.15 0.10
N LYS A 113 12.76 -2.53 -0.91
CA LYS A 113 13.94 -1.77 -1.32
C LYS A 113 13.49 -0.52 -2.08
N ILE A 114 14.08 0.65 -1.78
CA ILE A 114 13.56 1.95 -2.22
C ILE A 114 14.58 2.84 -2.94
N ILE A 115 15.82 2.41 -3.08
CA ILE A 115 16.90 3.24 -3.64
C ILE A 115 16.88 3.12 -5.16
N VAL A 116 16.39 4.15 -5.85
CA VAL A 116 16.19 4.14 -7.31
C VAL A 116 17.48 3.86 -8.09
N PRO A 117 18.64 4.52 -7.82
CA PRO A 117 19.90 4.19 -8.50
C PRO A 117 20.31 2.72 -8.31
N GLU A 118 20.26 2.19 -7.08
CA GLU A 118 20.56 0.78 -6.80
C GLU A 118 19.65 -0.17 -7.61
N SER A 119 18.40 0.20 -7.83
CA SER A 119 17.48 -0.62 -8.63
C SER A 119 17.91 -0.76 -10.09
N VAL A 120 18.63 0.23 -10.62
CA VAL A 120 19.16 0.18 -12.01
C VAL A 120 20.37 -0.76 -12.06
N ASP A 121 21.21 -0.73 -11.03
CA ASP A 121 22.41 -1.57 -10.96
C ASP A 121 22.06 -3.04 -10.62
N GLU A 122 21.06 -3.25 -9.76
CA GLU A 122 20.65 -4.57 -9.25
C GLU A 122 19.13 -4.87 -9.47
N PRO A 123 18.63 -4.82 -10.70
CA PRO A 123 17.18 -4.92 -10.94
C PRO A 123 16.56 -6.22 -10.45
N LEU A 124 17.23 -7.36 -10.60
CA LEU A 124 16.70 -8.66 -10.16
C LEU A 124 16.53 -8.73 -8.65
N THR A 125 17.42 -8.13 -7.88
CA THR A 125 17.31 -8.00 -6.42
C THR A 125 16.05 -7.21 -6.03
N TYR A 126 15.72 -6.16 -6.78
CA TYR A 126 14.50 -5.39 -6.57
C TYR A 126 13.23 -6.16 -6.94
N TYR A 127 13.24 -6.89 -8.06
CA TYR A 127 12.09 -7.74 -8.43
C TYR A 127 11.85 -8.86 -7.43
N ASP A 128 12.90 -9.54 -6.99
CA ASP A 128 12.78 -10.58 -5.97
C ASP A 128 12.24 -10.02 -4.65
N ASN A 129 12.85 -8.96 -4.15
CA ASN A 129 12.48 -8.36 -2.87
C ASN A 129 11.08 -7.71 -2.91
N ASN A 130 10.82 -6.82 -3.88
CA ASN A 130 9.61 -6.02 -3.85
C ASN A 130 8.39 -6.73 -4.44
N VAL A 131 8.59 -7.64 -5.40
CA VAL A 131 7.50 -8.37 -6.05
C VAL A 131 7.41 -9.79 -5.50
N GLY A 132 8.51 -10.54 -5.53
CA GLY A 132 8.52 -11.94 -5.10
C GLY A 132 8.07 -12.11 -3.65
N LYS A 133 8.66 -11.34 -2.72
CA LYS A 133 8.30 -11.40 -1.30
C LYS A 133 6.89 -10.85 -1.03
N THR A 134 6.41 -9.87 -1.80
CA THR A 134 5.01 -9.42 -1.69
C THR A 134 4.03 -10.52 -2.07
N VAL A 135 4.33 -11.32 -3.10
CA VAL A 135 3.51 -12.49 -3.45
C VAL A 135 3.50 -13.52 -2.32
N ALA A 136 4.64 -13.73 -1.65
CA ALA A 136 4.73 -14.61 -0.49
C ALA A 136 3.86 -14.11 0.68
N LEU A 137 3.88 -12.81 0.97
CA LEU A 137 3.00 -12.17 1.96
C LEU A 137 1.52 -12.36 1.61
N LEU A 138 1.11 -12.11 0.37
CA LEU A 138 -0.29 -12.27 -0.06
C LEU A 138 -0.78 -13.70 0.08
N LYS A 139 0.04 -14.69 -0.23
CA LYS A 139 -0.27 -16.11 -0.02
C LYS A 139 -0.46 -16.44 1.47
N SER A 140 0.35 -15.87 2.34
CA SER A 140 0.19 -16.07 3.79
C SER A 140 -1.06 -15.36 4.31
N MET A 141 -1.38 -14.15 3.84
CA MET A 141 -2.63 -13.45 4.16
C MET A 141 -3.85 -14.30 3.78
N GLU A 142 -3.87 -14.85 2.57
CA GLU A 142 -4.95 -15.71 2.08
C GLU A 142 -5.14 -16.93 2.97
N ARG A 143 -4.06 -17.68 3.27
CA ARG A 143 -4.11 -18.87 4.15
C ARG A 143 -4.64 -18.56 5.54
N ASN A 144 -4.36 -17.37 6.05
CA ASN A 144 -4.74 -16.95 7.40
C ASN A 144 -6.03 -16.11 7.44
N GLY A 145 -6.76 -15.99 6.31
CA GLY A 145 -8.05 -15.28 6.25
C GLY A 145 -7.96 -13.77 6.43
N VAL A 146 -6.81 -13.16 6.15
CA VAL A 146 -6.61 -11.71 6.22
C VAL A 146 -6.85 -11.09 4.85
N HIS A 147 -7.95 -10.35 4.72
CA HIS A 147 -8.47 -9.88 3.43
C HIS A 147 -8.36 -8.37 3.21
N ARG A 148 -7.54 -7.67 3.97
CA ARG A 148 -7.36 -6.22 3.80
C ARG A 148 -5.89 -5.86 3.73
N ILE A 149 -5.51 -5.15 2.66
CA ILE A 149 -4.15 -4.64 2.48
C ILE A 149 -4.16 -3.19 2.00
N LEU A 150 -3.35 -2.37 2.65
CA LEU A 150 -2.95 -1.06 2.16
C LEU A 150 -1.50 -1.16 1.72
N PHE A 151 -1.23 -0.84 0.46
CA PHE A 151 0.09 -0.92 -0.14
C PHE A 151 0.72 0.46 -0.28
N SER A 152 1.93 0.61 0.22
CA SER A 152 2.79 1.76 0.00
C SER A 152 3.36 1.70 -1.43
N SER A 153 2.62 2.29 -2.38
CA SER A 153 3.05 2.47 -3.76
C SER A 153 3.90 3.74 -3.90
N SER A 154 4.05 4.29 -5.10
CA SER A 154 4.89 5.46 -5.34
C SER A 154 4.38 6.27 -6.53
N ALA A 155 4.52 7.58 -6.46
CA ALA A 155 4.29 8.48 -7.61
C ALA A 155 5.30 8.25 -8.75
N SER A 156 6.43 7.59 -8.49
CA SER A 156 7.43 7.27 -9.52
C SER A 156 6.93 6.32 -10.63
N ILE A 157 5.72 5.76 -10.48
CA ILE A 157 5.08 4.96 -11.53
C ILE A 157 4.45 5.80 -12.65
N TYR A 158 4.27 7.10 -12.42
CA TYR A 158 3.74 8.00 -13.43
C TYR A 158 4.82 8.43 -14.42
N ALA A 159 4.42 8.64 -15.68
CA ALA A 159 5.23 9.39 -16.63
C ALA A 159 5.42 10.82 -16.09
N THR A 160 6.64 11.31 -16.12
CA THR A 160 6.94 12.71 -15.78
C THR A 160 6.85 13.56 -17.02
N ASP A 161 6.14 14.68 -16.95
CA ASP A 161 6.19 15.75 -17.95
C ASP A 161 7.38 16.69 -17.71
N GLU A 162 7.56 17.67 -18.59
CA GLU A 162 8.64 18.67 -18.47
C GLU A 162 8.50 19.54 -17.22
N GLU A 163 7.30 19.63 -16.63
CA GLU A 163 7.03 20.40 -15.43
C GLU A 163 7.12 19.55 -14.15
N PHE A 164 7.39 18.26 -14.25
CA PHE A 164 7.43 17.29 -13.13
C PHE A 164 6.14 17.29 -12.29
N LYS A 165 5.00 17.60 -12.92
CA LYS A 165 3.68 17.56 -12.29
C LYS A 165 2.94 16.32 -12.72
N VAL A 166 2.38 15.62 -11.74
CA VAL A 166 1.54 14.45 -11.99
C VAL A 166 0.24 14.54 -11.19
N THR A 167 -0.78 13.91 -11.73
CA THR A 167 -2.08 13.71 -11.09
C THR A 167 -2.45 12.25 -11.18
N GLU A 168 -3.53 11.83 -10.52
CA GLU A 168 -4.03 10.46 -10.61
C GLU A 168 -4.43 10.06 -12.06
N GLN A 169 -4.62 11.02 -12.96
CA GLN A 169 -4.96 10.81 -14.37
C GLN A 169 -3.73 10.79 -15.28
N SER A 170 -2.55 11.10 -14.76
CA SER A 170 -1.31 11.08 -15.55
C SER A 170 -1.02 9.66 -16.07
N ALA A 171 -0.38 9.59 -17.23
CA ALA A 171 0.00 8.31 -17.83
C ALA A 171 0.93 7.53 -16.89
N LEU A 172 0.83 6.21 -16.91
CA LEU A 172 1.70 5.33 -16.15
C LEU A 172 2.84 4.87 -17.04
N ASP A 173 4.05 5.27 -16.69
CA ASP A 173 5.30 4.91 -17.40
C ASP A 173 6.46 4.86 -16.39
N PRO A 174 6.63 3.75 -15.68
CA PRO A 174 7.66 3.62 -14.65
C PRO A 174 9.06 3.68 -15.24
N GLY A 175 9.79 4.75 -14.94
CA GLY A 175 11.12 5.05 -15.49
C GLY A 175 12.30 4.32 -14.83
N SER A 176 12.05 3.38 -13.91
CA SER A 176 13.11 2.63 -13.22
C SER A 176 12.64 1.25 -12.77
N PRO A 177 13.55 0.29 -12.52
CA PRO A 177 13.17 -1.01 -11.96
C PRO A 177 12.41 -0.89 -10.62
N TYR A 178 12.80 0.03 -9.73
CA TYR A 178 12.04 0.31 -8.51
C TYR A 178 10.59 0.71 -8.82
N ALA A 179 10.39 1.69 -9.69
CA ALA A 179 9.05 2.13 -10.09
C ALA A 179 8.25 0.99 -10.73
N THR A 180 8.90 0.21 -11.59
CA THR A 180 8.29 -0.97 -12.21
C THR A 180 7.85 -1.99 -11.16
N THR A 181 8.66 -2.25 -10.11
CA THR A 181 8.25 -3.18 -9.04
C THR A 181 7.01 -2.69 -8.31
N LYS A 182 6.90 -1.39 -8.02
CA LYS A 182 5.70 -0.80 -7.38
C LYS A 182 4.48 -0.95 -8.28
N PHE A 183 4.63 -0.67 -9.56
CA PHE A 183 3.56 -0.82 -10.55
C PHE A 183 3.11 -2.28 -10.72
N MET A 184 4.04 -3.23 -10.78
CA MET A 184 3.72 -4.66 -10.83
C MET A 184 2.93 -5.13 -9.61
N VAL A 185 3.27 -4.67 -8.42
CA VAL A 185 2.52 -5.02 -7.21
C VAL A 185 1.09 -4.49 -7.27
N GLU A 186 0.85 -3.30 -7.80
CA GLU A 186 -0.53 -2.80 -8.00
C GLU A 186 -1.34 -3.72 -8.93
N PHE A 187 -0.74 -4.23 -10.01
CA PHE A 187 -1.40 -5.23 -10.87
C PHE A 187 -1.70 -6.53 -10.13
N ILE A 188 -0.73 -7.04 -9.36
CA ILE A 188 -0.91 -8.27 -8.57
C ILE A 188 -2.06 -8.09 -7.58
N LEU A 189 -2.11 -6.98 -6.88
CA LEU A 189 -3.18 -6.67 -5.92
C LEU A 189 -4.55 -6.56 -6.60
N ARG A 190 -4.61 -5.92 -7.77
CA ARG A 190 -5.84 -5.85 -8.57
C ARG A 190 -6.32 -7.24 -8.97
N ASP A 191 -5.44 -8.08 -9.50
CA ASP A 191 -5.78 -9.40 -9.98
C ASP A 191 -6.17 -10.34 -8.83
N ALA A 192 -5.46 -10.25 -7.69
CA ALA A 192 -5.83 -10.97 -6.47
C ALA A 192 -7.19 -10.53 -5.92
N ALA A 193 -7.50 -9.22 -5.93
CA ALA A 193 -8.79 -8.70 -5.50
C ALA A 193 -9.96 -9.10 -6.42
N HIS A 194 -9.68 -9.38 -7.71
CA HIS A 194 -10.69 -9.90 -8.64
C HIS A 194 -11.00 -11.39 -8.41
N SER A 195 -10.02 -12.16 -7.94
CA SER A 195 -10.13 -13.61 -7.78
C SER A 195 -10.47 -14.05 -6.35
N SER A 196 -10.51 -13.13 -5.39
CA SER A 196 -10.71 -13.44 -3.97
C SER A 196 -11.48 -12.33 -3.24
N ASP A 197 -11.68 -12.49 -1.93
CA ASP A 197 -12.29 -11.48 -1.05
C ASP A 197 -11.34 -10.34 -0.66
N LEU A 198 -10.12 -10.30 -1.20
CA LEU A 198 -9.12 -9.30 -0.88
C LEU A 198 -9.64 -7.88 -1.19
N LYS A 199 -9.48 -6.98 -0.24
CA LYS A 199 -9.70 -5.54 -0.38
C LYS A 199 -8.34 -4.85 -0.35
N ALA A 200 -7.91 -4.32 -1.49
CA ALA A 200 -6.62 -3.69 -1.65
C ALA A 200 -6.77 -2.20 -1.95
N LEU A 201 -5.90 -1.39 -1.33
CA LEU A 201 -5.75 0.03 -1.61
C LEU A 201 -4.26 0.33 -1.80
N SER A 202 -3.91 1.01 -2.89
CA SER A 202 -2.55 1.46 -3.16
C SER A 202 -2.45 2.98 -2.97
N LEU A 203 -1.52 3.43 -2.12
CA LEU A 203 -1.22 4.85 -1.94
C LEU A 203 0.07 5.19 -2.70
N ARG A 204 -0.03 6.13 -3.63
CA ARG A 204 1.08 6.62 -4.46
C ARG A 204 1.60 7.91 -3.84
N TYR A 205 2.66 7.82 -3.05
CA TYR A 205 3.29 8.99 -2.41
C TYR A 205 4.15 9.76 -3.41
N PHE A 206 4.21 11.07 -3.20
CA PHE A 206 5.08 12.01 -3.91
C PHE A 206 6.35 12.29 -3.13
#